data_1cb4db4a003ab380f5f32dc34440e314
#
_entry.id   1cb4db4a003ab380f5f32dc34440e314
#
_cell.length_a   1.000
_cell.length_b   1.000
_cell.length_c   1.000
_cell.angle_alpha   90.00
_cell.angle_beta   90.00
_cell.angle_gamma   90.00
#
_symmetry.space_group_name_H-M   'P 1'
#
loop_
_entity.id
_entity.type
_entity.pdbx_description
1 polymer ?
#
loop_
_entity_poly.entity_id
_entity_poly.type
_entity_poly.pdbx_seq_one_letter_code
_entity_poly.pdbx_strand_id
1 'polypeptide(L)'
;MKPLYGLLLFCLLSIPLVGANNNPPPPTVPKLDIRLTQKGFKTDPENFQVVCKSAAMAIARYYPKRQFKPILIPKADNGFPVKLDQRGPKGESQIMLSIGDGWMWNQIAYQFSHEFTDILINQAQPGAGPNHWINEAFCEAASYQALKQMAKDWAFHPPYPNWKGYAKHNNSYAEKYLGKEKDRPEGMEFITWFRKNEKALRMGKRFPKYGLYKYPAYQFYQIIKEDPTQLGAIAYLNFGLRNPGISTQEYLARWKTVLPVA
;
A
#
# COMPACT_ATOMS: atom_id res chain seq x y z
N MET A 1 27.04 -18.40 -5.19
CA MET A 1 26.25 -17.30 -4.61
C MET A 1 25.31 -16.72 -5.65
N LYS A 2 24.22 -17.44 -5.99
CA LYS A 2 23.25 -17.03 -7.04
C LYS A 2 21.78 -16.91 -6.61
N PRO A 3 21.34 -16.91 -5.36
CA PRO A 3 19.89 -17.06 -5.18
C PRO A 3 19.11 -15.85 -4.68
N LEU A 4 19.74 -14.76 -4.23
CA LEU A 4 19.00 -13.75 -3.46
C LEU A 4 18.01 -12.95 -4.31
N TYR A 5 18.24 -12.83 -5.58
CA TYR A 5 17.60 -11.85 -6.49
C TYR A 5 16.53 -12.46 -7.36
N GLY A 6 16.74 -13.73 -7.67
CA GLY A 6 15.65 -14.55 -8.16
C GLY A 6 14.54 -14.68 -7.11
N LEU A 7 14.87 -14.60 -5.81
CA LEU A 7 13.88 -14.76 -4.73
C LEU A 7 12.95 -13.54 -4.59
N LEU A 8 13.45 -12.30 -4.70
CA LEU A 8 12.62 -11.09 -4.69
C LEU A 8 11.69 -11.05 -5.92
N LEU A 9 12.24 -11.29 -7.11
CA LEU A 9 11.46 -11.38 -8.34
C LEU A 9 10.65 -12.68 -8.41
N PHE A 10 11.23 -13.82 -7.98
CA PHE A 10 10.60 -15.14 -8.05
C PHE A 10 9.51 -15.36 -7.00
N CYS A 11 9.59 -14.76 -5.81
CA CYS A 11 8.50 -14.79 -4.84
C CYS A 11 7.22 -14.12 -5.37
N LEU A 12 7.36 -13.11 -6.23
CA LEU A 12 6.22 -12.41 -6.83
C LEU A 12 5.79 -13.03 -8.17
N LEU A 13 6.72 -13.64 -8.92
CA LEU A 13 6.42 -14.25 -10.23
C LEU A 13 5.93 -15.70 -10.14
N SER A 14 6.07 -16.38 -9.00
CA SER A 14 5.67 -17.77 -8.82
C SER A 14 4.34 -17.96 -8.09
N ILE A 15 3.52 -16.91 -7.95
CA ILE A 15 2.13 -17.06 -7.58
C ILE A 15 1.41 -17.54 -8.86
N PRO A 16 0.87 -18.78 -8.89
CA PRO A 16 0.21 -19.28 -10.09
C PRO A 16 -0.95 -18.36 -10.46
N LEU A 17 -0.98 -17.95 -11.73
CA LEU A 17 -2.09 -17.26 -12.34
C LEU A 17 -3.36 -18.09 -12.09
N VAL A 18 -4.25 -17.58 -11.25
CA VAL A 18 -5.64 -18.05 -11.24
C VAL A 18 -6.17 -17.75 -12.62
N GLY A 19 -6.50 -18.81 -13.36
CA GLY A 19 -6.89 -18.75 -14.77
C GLY A 19 -7.91 -17.65 -14.99
N ALA A 20 -7.59 -16.75 -15.92
CA ALA A 20 -8.45 -15.66 -16.33
C ALA A 20 -9.71 -16.24 -16.98
N ASN A 21 -10.78 -16.34 -16.22
CA ASN A 21 -12.11 -16.47 -16.79
C ASN A 21 -12.45 -15.16 -17.49
N ASN A 22 -12.82 -15.22 -18.74
CA ASN A 22 -13.05 -14.09 -19.65
C ASN A 22 -14.16 -13.10 -19.21
N ASN A 23 -14.84 -13.34 -18.10
CA ASN A 23 -15.71 -12.41 -17.37
C ASN A 23 -15.70 -12.83 -15.89
N PRO A 24 -14.74 -12.36 -15.09
CA PRO A 24 -14.84 -12.57 -13.66
C PRO A 24 -16.11 -11.89 -13.14
N PRO A 25 -16.88 -12.55 -12.25
CA PRO A 25 -17.99 -11.89 -11.60
C PRO A 25 -17.49 -10.62 -10.93
N PRO A 26 -18.33 -9.56 -10.84
CA PRO A 26 -17.91 -8.33 -10.18
C PRO A 26 -17.36 -8.69 -8.80
N PRO A 27 -16.19 -8.18 -8.41
CA PRO A 27 -15.55 -8.54 -7.15
C PRO A 27 -16.52 -8.28 -6.01
N THR A 28 -16.70 -9.27 -5.14
CA THR A 28 -17.53 -9.12 -3.95
C THR A 28 -16.92 -7.97 -3.14
N VAL A 29 -17.66 -6.87 -3.09
CA VAL A 29 -17.17 -5.63 -2.45
C VAL A 29 -17.11 -5.88 -0.94
N PRO A 30 -15.93 -5.89 -0.30
CA PRO A 30 -15.85 -6.05 1.13
C PRO A 30 -16.52 -4.85 1.82
N LYS A 31 -17.24 -5.13 2.90
CA LYS A 31 -17.86 -4.05 3.70
C LYS A 31 -16.76 -3.24 4.39
N LEU A 32 -16.67 -1.97 4.02
CA LEU A 32 -15.71 -1.01 4.58
C LEU A 32 -16.47 0.05 5.38
N ASP A 33 -16.17 0.16 6.66
CA ASP A 33 -16.69 1.20 7.55
C ASP A 33 -15.55 2.17 7.88
N ILE A 34 -15.58 3.34 7.23
CA ILE A 34 -14.56 4.38 7.35
C ILE A 34 -15.22 5.62 7.90
N ARG A 35 -14.71 6.14 9.02
CA ARG A 35 -15.31 7.27 9.74
C ARG A 35 -14.27 8.34 10.02
N LEU A 36 -14.60 9.59 9.74
CA LEU A 36 -13.83 10.73 10.19
C LEU A 36 -14.13 11.03 11.65
N THR A 37 -13.13 11.35 12.43
CA THR A 37 -13.33 12.05 13.70
C THR A 37 -13.59 13.51 13.36
N GLN A 38 -14.75 14.04 13.74
CA GLN A 38 -15.36 15.28 13.23
C GLN A 38 -14.56 16.60 13.42
N LYS A 39 -13.33 16.58 13.92
CA LYS A 39 -12.56 17.80 14.18
C LYS A 39 -11.30 17.86 13.33
N GLY A 40 -11.12 19.00 12.65
CA GLY A 40 -9.82 19.42 12.11
C GLY A 40 -9.63 19.35 10.59
N PHE A 41 -10.50 18.70 9.83
CA PHE A 41 -10.43 18.74 8.36
C PHE A 41 -11.30 19.88 7.81
N LYS A 42 -10.72 20.78 7.01
CA LYS A 42 -11.44 21.81 6.27
C LYS A 42 -12.01 21.20 4.97
N THR A 43 -12.95 20.26 5.08
CA THR A 43 -13.56 19.60 3.92
C THR A 43 -14.92 19.07 4.28
N ASP A 44 -15.72 18.78 3.27
CA ASP A 44 -16.96 18.04 3.43
C ASP A 44 -16.64 16.61 3.90
N PRO A 45 -17.17 16.17 5.08
CA PRO A 45 -16.85 14.86 5.64
C PRO A 45 -17.34 13.70 4.78
N GLU A 46 -18.47 13.86 4.07
CA GLU A 46 -19.01 12.82 3.21
C GLU A 46 -18.12 12.61 1.98
N ASN A 47 -17.75 13.68 1.31
CA ASN A 47 -16.84 13.63 0.17
C ASN A 47 -15.50 13.01 0.55
N PHE A 48 -14.97 13.38 1.70
CA PHE A 48 -13.72 12.80 2.21
C PHE A 48 -13.83 11.28 2.43
N GLN A 49 -14.91 10.83 3.08
CA GLN A 49 -15.15 9.40 3.28
C GLN A 49 -15.30 8.64 1.97
N VAL A 50 -15.97 9.22 0.98
CA VAL A 50 -16.12 8.63 -0.35
C VAL A 50 -14.77 8.46 -1.05
N VAL A 51 -13.87 9.45 -0.93
CA VAL A 51 -12.50 9.33 -1.46
C VAL A 51 -11.75 8.20 -0.76
N CYS A 52 -11.77 8.15 0.57
CA CYS A 52 -11.12 7.09 1.34
C CYS A 52 -11.71 5.70 1.02
N LYS A 53 -13.02 5.59 0.86
CA LYS A 53 -13.68 4.34 0.44
C LYS A 53 -13.23 3.92 -0.96
N SER A 54 -13.16 4.84 -1.91
CA SER A 54 -12.67 4.55 -3.27
C SER A 54 -11.22 4.03 -3.25
N ALA A 55 -10.36 4.67 -2.46
CA ALA A 55 -8.98 4.26 -2.28
C ALA A 55 -8.86 2.88 -1.62
N ALA A 56 -9.62 2.65 -0.55
CA ALA A 56 -9.69 1.34 0.10
C ALA A 56 -10.19 0.25 -0.86
N MET A 57 -11.23 0.51 -1.64
CA MET A 57 -11.79 -0.43 -2.60
C MET A 57 -10.82 -0.80 -3.71
N ALA A 58 -10.00 0.16 -4.16
CA ALA A 58 -8.96 -0.09 -5.16
C ALA A 58 -7.96 -1.17 -4.71
N ILE A 59 -7.77 -1.34 -3.40
CA ILE A 59 -6.89 -2.35 -2.78
C ILE A 59 -7.71 -3.55 -2.30
N ALA A 60 -8.81 -3.32 -1.56
CA ALA A 60 -9.58 -4.35 -0.88
C ALA A 60 -10.23 -5.36 -1.84
N ARG A 61 -10.44 -5.00 -3.12
CA ARG A 61 -10.95 -5.91 -4.15
C ARG A 61 -10.10 -7.18 -4.33
N TYR A 62 -8.83 -7.14 -3.95
CA TYR A 62 -7.93 -8.29 -4.00
C TYR A 62 -7.97 -9.15 -2.72
N TYR A 63 -8.86 -8.81 -1.78
CA TYR A 63 -9.09 -9.52 -0.53
C TYR A 63 -10.58 -9.84 -0.31
N PRO A 64 -11.25 -10.53 -1.25
CA PRO A 64 -12.72 -10.64 -1.27
C PRO A 64 -13.29 -11.36 -0.05
N LYS A 65 -12.53 -12.24 0.58
CA LYS A 65 -12.97 -13.00 1.78
C LYS A 65 -12.56 -12.32 3.10
N ARG A 66 -11.88 -11.16 3.05
CA ARG A 66 -11.40 -10.51 4.25
C ARG A 66 -12.46 -9.64 4.90
N GLN A 67 -12.62 -9.80 6.19
CA GLN A 67 -13.39 -8.87 7.01
C GLN A 67 -12.47 -7.74 7.49
N PHE A 68 -12.90 -6.51 7.29
CA PHE A 68 -12.18 -5.32 7.70
C PHE A 68 -12.80 -4.76 8.98
N LYS A 69 -11.96 -4.43 9.96
CA LYS A 69 -12.38 -3.65 11.12
C LYS A 69 -12.72 -2.23 10.68
N PRO A 70 -13.64 -1.54 11.37
CA PRO A 70 -13.87 -0.13 11.12
C PRO A 70 -12.59 0.68 11.25
N ILE A 71 -12.49 1.75 10.46
CA ILE A 71 -11.33 2.63 10.42
C ILE A 71 -11.76 4.03 10.86
N LEU A 72 -11.10 4.57 11.89
CA LEU A 72 -11.22 5.96 12.29
C LEU A 72 -10.09 6.78 11.66
N ILE A 73 -10.43 7.98 11.19
CA ILE A 73 -9.46 8.90 10.59
C ILE A 73 -9.41 10.19 11.41
N PRO A 74 -8.55 10.28 12.43
CA PRO A 74 -8.19 11.55 13.06
C PRO A 74 -7.25 12.34 12.14
N LYS A 75 -7.25 13.67 12.30
CA LYS A 75 -6.28 14.53 11.65
C LYS A 75 -4.90 14.38 12.29
N ALA A 76 -3.86 14.30 11.47
CA ALA A 76 -2.49 14.33 11.97
C ALA A 76 -2.06 15.77 12.29
N ASP A 77 -1.57 15.96 13.50
CA ASP A 77 -0.96 17.22 13.93
C ASP A 77 0.57 17.22 13.78
N ASN A 78 1.14 16.07 13.44
CA ASN A 78 2.59 15.82 13.33
C ASN A 78 3.18 16.05 11.92
N GLY A 79 2.39 16.50 10.96
CA GLY A 79 2.82 16.84 9.61
C GLY A 79 3.03 15.66 8.65
N PHE A 80 2.77 14.40 9.06
CA PHE A 80 2.83 13.22 8.20
C PHE A 80 1.70 12.22 8.51
N PRO A 81 1.26 11.41 7.52
CA PRO A 81 0.28 10.35 7.77
C PRO A 81 0.91 9.22 8.58
N VAL A 82 0.08 8.52 9.36
CA VAL A 82 0.52 7.34 10.12
C VAL A 82 -0.65 6.46 10.53
N LYS A 83 -0.48 5.15 10.39
CA LYS A 83 -1.31 4.16 11.07
C LYS A 83 -0.94 4.13 12.56
N LEU A 84 -1.93 4.24 13.43
CA LEU A 84 -1.71 4.15 14.87
C LEU A 84 -1.73 2.69 15.32
N ASP A 85 -0.80 2.33 16.23
CA ASP A 85 -0.80 1.01 16.87
C ASP A 85 -1.96 0.89 17.87
N GLN A 86 -2.35 2.03 18.48
CA GLN A 86 -3.49 2.09 19.39
C GLN A 86 -4.81 1.92 18.64
N ARG A 87 -5.69 1.09 19.18
CA ARG A 87 -7.05 0.92 18.67
C ARG A 87 -7.96 2.03 19.15
N GLY A 88 -8.98 2.32 18.36
CA GLY A 88 -10.07 3.19 18.76
C GLY A 88 -10.93 2.58 19.89
N PRO A 89 -11.86 3.35 20.46
CA PRO A 89 -12.66 2.95 21.65
C PRO A 89 -13.48 1.67 21.46
N LYS A 90 -13.83 1.33 20.21
CA LYS A 90 -14.58 0.11 19.85
C LYS A 90 -13.72 -0.92 19.11
N GLY A 91 -12.40 -0.83 19.26
CA GLY A 91 -11.45 -1.73 18.60
C GLY A 91 -11.16 -1.39 17.13
N GLU A 92 -11.55 -0.20 16.68
CA GLU A 92 -11.29 0.28 15.33
C GLU A 92 -9.80 0.40 15.04
N SER A 93 -9.42 0.26 13.78
CA SER A 93 -8.10 0.69 13.31
C SER A 93 -8.08 2.22 13.19
N GLN A 94 -6.93 2.85 13.38
CA GLN A 94 -6.80 4.29 13.29
C GLN A 94 -5.74 4.68 12.26
N ILE A 95 -6.09 5.61 11.36
CA ILE A 95 -5.20 6.20 10.37
C ILE A 95 -5.24 7.71 10.56
N MET A 96 -4.12 8.32 10.94
CA MET A 96 -3.98 9.77 10.92
C MET A 96 -3.55 10.22 9.53
N LEU A 97 -4.23 11.23 8.97
CA LEU A 97 -3.86 11.82 7.68
C LEU A 97 -3.39 13.27 7.86
N SER A 98 -2.26 13.59 7.25
CA SER A 98 -1.69 14.93 7.20
C SER A 98 -2.02 15.58 5.87
N ILE A 99 -3.18 16.20 5.79
CA ILE A 99 -3.64 16.91 4.60
C ILE A 99 -3.84 18.39 4.94
N GLY A 100 -3.36 19.27 4.07
CA GLY A 100 -3.52 20.71 4.23
C GLY A 100 -4.98 21.12 3.99
N ASP A 101 -5.36 21.15 2.73
CA ASP A 101 -6.72 21.44 2.30
C ASP A 101 -7.44 20.15 1.89
N GLY A 102 -8.63 19.94 2.37
CA GLY A 102 -9.45 18.76 2.09
C GLY A 102 -9.94 18.60 0.64
N TRP A 103 -9.47 19.47 -0.25
CA TRP A 103 -9.79 19.46 -1.68
C TRP A 103 -8.82 18.64 -2.53
N MET A 104 -7.65 18.30 -1.99
CA MET A 104 -6.66 17.49 -2.70
C MET A 104 -6.96 15.98 -2.54
N TRP A 105 -8.01 15.51 -3.20
CA TRP A 105 -8.50 14.14 -3.08
C TRP A 105 -7.48 13.07 -3.46
N ASN A 106 -6.62 13.35 -4.43
CA ASN A 106 -5.50 12.48 -4.78
C ASN A 106 -4.46 12.36 -3.65
N GLN A 107 -4.19 13.44 -2.89
CA GLN A 107 -3.33 13.38 -1.71
C GLN A 107 -4.00 12.56 -0.60
N ILE A 108 -5.30 12.75 -0.37
CA ILE A 108 -6.08 11.95 0.59
C ILE A 108 -6.01 10.48 0.20
N ALA A 109 -6.34 10.16 -1.05
CA ALA A 109 -6.32 8.79 -1.56
C ALA A 109 -4.95 8.14 -1.43
N TYR A 110 -3.88 8.86 -1.78
CA TYR A 110 -2.51 8.38 -1.67
C TYR A 110 -2.10 8.06 -0.23
N GLN A 111 -2.27 9.02 0.69
CA GLN A 111 -1.93 8.83 2.09
C GLN A 111 -2.78 7.73 2.73
N PHE A 112 -4.08 7.74 2.47
CA PHE A 112 -4.98 6.73 3.01
C PHE A 112 -4.62 5.33 2.51
N SER A 113 -4.31 5.16 1.23
CA SER A 113 -3.93 3.87 0.64
C SER A 113 -2.65 3.31 1.26
N HIS A 114 -1.67 4.18 1.56
CA HIS A 114 -0.44 3.80 2.24
C HIS A 114 -0.73 3.19 3.62
N GLU A 115 -1.43 3.95 4.46
CA GLU A 115 -1.73 3.53 5.84
C GLU A 115 -2.73 2.36 5.89
N PHE A 116 -3.67 2.30 4.94
CA PHE A 116 -4.58 1.16 4.80
C PHE A 116 -3.83 -0.12 4.47
N THR A 117 -2.83 -0.05 3.59
CA THR A 117 -1.96 -1.18 3.26
C THR A 117 -1.12 -1.59 4.46
N ASP A 118 -0.62 -0.65 5.26
CA ASP A 118 0.08 -0.96 6.51
C ASP A 118 -0.82 -1.68 7.53
N ILE A 119 -2.11 -1.32 7.60
CA ILE A 119 -3.09 -2.09 8.38
C ILE A 119 -3.20 -3.53 7.85
N LEU A 120 -3.22 -3.74 6.55
CA LEU A 120 -3.32 -5.08 5.95
C LEU A 120 -2.11 -5.94 6.30
N ILE A 121 -0.92 -5.37 6.25
CA ILE A 121 0.34 -6.05 6.54
C ILE A 121 0.46 -6.42 8.02
N ASN A 122 0.06 -5.50 8.91
CA ASN A 122 0.36 -5.58 10.34
C ASN A 122 -0.85 -5.95 11.21
N GLN A 123 -1.94 -6.44 10.65
CA GLN A 123 -3.20 -6.65 11.38
C GLN A 123 -3.10 -7.61 12.57
N ALA A 124 -2.17 -8.57 12.51
CA ALA A 124 -2.08 -9.65 13.51
C ALA A 124 -0.69 -9.76 14.18
N GLN A 125 0.29 -8.94 13.82
CA GLN A 125 1.68 -9.18 14.22
C GLN A 125 2.45 -7.87 14.47
N PRO A 126 3.47 -7.90 15.34
CA PRO A 126 4.41 -6.80 15.47
C PRO A 126 5.13 -6.56 14.14
N GLY A 127 5.55 -5.32 13.91
CA GLY A 127 6.20 -4.91 12.67
C GLY A 127 7.46 -5.71 12.33
N ALA A 128 7.89 -5.61 11.09
CA ALA A 128 8.98 -6.39 10.48
C ALA A 128 10.40 -6.10 11.03
N GLY A 129 10.55 -5.28 12.07
CA GLY A 129 11.86 -4.91 12.63
C GLY A 129 12.78 -4.29 11.56
N PRO A 130 14.03 -4.79 11.41
CA PRO A 130 14.96 -4.29 10.39
C PRO A 130 14.47 -4.42 8.95
N ASN A 131 13.45 -5.25 8.69
CA ASN A 131 12.85 -5.44 7.38
C ASN A 131 11.63 -4.55 7.13
N HIS A 132 11.34 -3.60 8.03
CA HIS A 132 10.21 -2.68 7.91
C HIS A 132 10.21 -1.86 6.60
N TRP A 133 11.38 -1.59 6.02
CA TRP A 133 11.50 -0.94 4.72
C TRP A 133 10.74 -1.67 3.59
N ILE A 134 10.57 -3.00 3.71
CA ILE A 134 9.79 -3.80 2.75
C ILE A 134 8.31 -3.46 2.87
N ASN A 135 7.81 -3.33 4.12
CA ASN A 135 6.42 -2.92 4.36
C ASN A 135 6.17 -1.53 3.75
N GLU A 136 7.05 -0.56 4.05
CA GLU A 136 6.96 0.80 3.52
C GLU A 136 6.98 0.82 1.98
N ALA A 137 7.87 0.04 1.38
CA ALA A 137 7.95 -0.05 -0.08
C ALA A 137 6.68 -0.64 -0.71
N PHE A 138 6.06 -1.64 -0.07
CA PHE A 138 4.77 -2.18 -0.54
C PHE A 138 3.60 -1.22 -0.29
N CYS A 139 3.57 -0.51 0.85
CA CYS A 139 2.56 0.51 1.11
C CYS A 139 2.60 1.61 0.05
N GLU A 140 3.80 2.06 -0.29
CA GLU A 140 4.01 3.06 -1.34
C GLU A 140 3.59 2.54 -2.72
N ALA A 141 3.98 1.32 -3.10
CA ALA A 141 3.59 0.69 -4.37
C ALA A 141 2.07 0.50 -4.47
N ALA A 142 1.42 0.08 -3.39
CA ALA A 142 -0.03 -0.06 -3.31
C ALA A 142 -0.74 1.29 -3.45
N SER A 143 -0.15 2.39 -2.94
CA SER A 143 -0.70 3.74 -3.11
C SER A 143 -0.70 4.18 -4.57
N TYR A 144 0.37 3.89 -5.31
CA TYR A 144 0.40 4.15 -6.75
C TYR A 144 -0.66 3.34 -7.49
N GLN A 145 -0.78 2.06 -7.17
CA GLN A 145 -1.79 1.19 -7.79
C GLN A 145 -3.21 1.63 -7.45
N ALA A 146 -3.47 2.06 -6.21
CA ALA A 146 -4.77 2.57 -5.80
C ALA A 146 -5.17 3.80 -6.60
N LEU A 147 -4.28 4.78 -6.76
CA LEU A 147 -4.53 5.97 -7.58
C LEU A 147 -4.80 5.63 -9.04
N LYS A 148 -4.02 4.71 -9.62
CA LYS A 148 -4.21 4.24 -11.00
C LYS A 148 -5.55 3.53 -11.17
N GLN A 149 -5.92 2.70 -10.20
CA GLN A 149 -7.20 2.00 -10.21
C GLN A 149 -8.38 2.98 -10.04
N MET A 150 -8.27 3.94 -9.11
CA MET A 150 -9.28 5.00 -8.95
C MET A 150 -9.42 5.83 -10.23
N ALA A 151 -8.31 6.11 -10.93
CA ALA A 151 -8.37 6.82 -12.20
C ALA A 151 -9.19 6.04 -13.24
N LYS A 152 -8.99 4.72 -13.33
CA LYS A 152 -9.79 3.84 -14.20
C LYS A 152 -11.25 3.81 -13.77
N ASP A 153 -11.51 3.53 -12.49
CA ASP A 153 -12.87 3.39 -11.97
C ASP A 153 -13.67 4.70 -12.15
N TRP A 154 -13.09 5.84 -11.81
CA TRP A 154 -13.77 7.14 -11.88
C TRP A 154 -13.95 7.68 -13.31
N ALA A 155 -13.19 7.21 -14.28
CA ALA A 155 -13.42 7.54 -15.68
C ALA A 155 -14.76 6.99 -16.19
N PHE A 156 -15.24 5.87 -15.66
CA PHE A 156 -16.47 5.20 -16.08
C PHE A 156 -17.56 5.25 -15.01
N HIS A 157 -17.19 5.06 -13.74
CA HIS A 157 -18.10 4.94 -12.60
C HIS A 157 -17.64 5.83 -11.43
N PRO A 158 -17.63 7.15 -11.58
CA PRO A 158 -17.28 8.06 -10.50
C PRO A 158 -18.31 7.96 -9.37
N PRO A 159 -17.93 8.22 -8.10
CA PRO A 159 -18.86 8.25 -6.97
C PRO A 159 -20.01 9.24 -7.17
N TYR A 160 -19.72 10.38 -7.80
CA TYR A 160 -20.69 11.38 -8.24
C TYR A 160 -20.41 11.75 -9.70
N PRO A 161 -21.44 11.98 -10.56
CA PRO A 161 -21.24 12.23 -11.99
C PRO A 161 -20.27 13.39 -12.30
N ASN A 162 -20.29 14.44 -11.49
CA ASN A 162 -19.42 15.60 -11.62
C ASN A 162 -17.96 15.33 -11.23
N TRP A 163 -17.65 14.17 -10.63
CA TRP A 163 -16.26 13.79 -10.27
C TRP A 163 -15.52 13.08 -11.38
N LYS A 164 -16.18 12.73 -12.48
CA LYS A 164 -15.55 12.03 -13.62
C LYS A 164 -14.27 12.71 -14.09
N GLY A 165 -14.27 14.05 -14.15
CA GLY A 165 -13.10 14.84 -14.55
C GLY A 165 -11.90 14.70 -13.62
N TYR A 166 -12.10 14.25 -12.37
CA TYR A 166 -11.02 14.08 -11.40
C TYR A 166 -10.18 12.81 -11.64
N ALA A 167 -10.66 11.87 -12.45
CA ALA A 167 -9.94 10.65 -12.81
C ALA A 167 -8.52 10.94 -13.32
N LYS A 168 -8.36 11.93 -14.20
CA LYS A 168 -7.06 12.35 -14.72
C LYS A 168 -6.10 12.86 -13.63
N HIS A 169 -6.62 13.50 -12.59
CA HIS A 169 -5.81 14.04 -11.50
C HIS A 169 -5.25 12.92 -10.61
N ASN A 170 -6.01 11.85 -10.37
CA ASN A 170 -5.52 10.66 -9.69
C ASN A 170 -4.37 10.03 -10.48
N ASN A 171 -4.55 9.86 -11.79
CA ASN A 171 -3.51 9.33 -12.67
C ASN A 171 -2.24 10.20 -12.65
N SER A 172 -2.39 11.51 -12.85
CA SER A 172 -1.27 12.45 -12.89
C SER A 172 -0.51 12.51 -11.55
N TYR A 173 -1.23 12.38 -10.43
CA TYR A 173 -0.60 12.34 -9.11
C TYR A 173 0.27 11.09 -8.94
N ALA A 174 -0.21 9.92 -9.35
CA ALA A 174 0.60 8.70 -9.35
C ALA A 174 1.83 8.85 -10.25
N GLU A 175 1.68 9.35 -11.48
CA GLU A 175 2.80 9.57 -12.40
C GLU A 175 3.84 10.54 -11.86
N LYS A 176 3.42 11.62 -11.19
CA LYS A 176 4.33 12.57 -10.54
C LYS A 176 5.27 11.90 -9.54
N TYR A 177 4.79 10.91 -8.79
CA TYR A 177 5.63 10.20 -7.81
C TYR A 177 6.41 9.06 -8.45
N LEU A 178 5.83 8.35 -9.41
CA LEU A 178 6.52 7.31 -10.18
C LEU A 178 7.63 7.89 -11.06
N GLY A 179 7.45 9.11 -11.58
CA GLY A 179 8.40 9.80 -12.44
C GLY A 179 9.59 10.46 -11.74
N LYS A 180 9.69 10.39 -10.40
CA LYS A 180 10.83 10.98 -9.68
C LYS A 180 12.10 10.17 -9.87
N GLU A 181 12.79 10.44 -10.97
CA GLU A 181 14.05 9.78 -11.33
C GLU A 181 15.14 9.90 -10.26
N LYS A 182 15.13 11.02 -9.50
CA LYS A 182 16.08 11.23 -8.39
C LYS A 182 16.06 10.14 -7.32
N ASP A 183 14.94 9.42 -7.22
CA ASP A 183 14.79 8.31 -6.30
C ASP A 183 15.29 6.98 -6.91
N ARG A 184 15.71 7.01 -8.20
CA ARG A 184 16.21 5.87 -8.97
C ARG A 184 17.56 6.25 -9.56
N PRO A 185 18.65 5.60 -9.17
CA PRO A 185 19.97 5.90 -9.77
C PRO A 185 19.97 5.46 -11.24
N GLU A 186 20.27 6.40 -12.10
CA GLU A 186 20.38 6.18 -13.53
C GLU A 186 21.46 5.14 -13.84
N GLY A 187 21.16 4.22 -14.77
CA GLY A 187 22.08 3.20 -15.23
C GLY A 187 22.48 2.13 -14.20
N MET A 188 21.86 2.11 -13.02
CA MET A 188 22.16 1.13 -11.98
C MET A 188 21.05 0.08 -11.87
N GLU A 189 21.37 -1.17 -12.12
CA GLU A 189 20.51 -2.31 -11.83
C GLU A 189 20.05 -2.31 -10.37
N PHE A 190 18.75 -2.57 -10.14
CA PHE A 190 18.16 -2.59 -8.79
C PHE A 190 18.95 -3.46 -7.81
N ILE A 191 19.43 -4.58 -8.29
CA ILE A 191 20.20 -5.50 -7.48
C ILE A 191 21.51 -4.92 -6.96
N THR A 192 22.23 -4.23 -7.83
CA THR A 192 23.50 -3.57 -7.46
C THR A 192 23.24 -2.45 -6.48
N TRP A 193 22.16 -1.69 -6.71
CA TRP A 193 21.72 -0.66 -5.79
C TRP A 193 21.34 -1.25 -4.42
N PHE A 194 20.55 -2.32 -4.40
CA PHE A 194 20.09 -2.96 -3.17
C PHE A 194 21.28 -3.44 -2.31
N ARG A 195 22.25 -4.13 -2.90
CA ARG A 195 23.46 -4.58 -2.18
C ARG A 195 24.21 -3.44 -1.50
N LYS A 196 24.28 -2.29 -2.16
CA LYS A 196 24.93 -1.09 -1.60
C LYS A 196 24.12 -0.45 -0.46
N ASN A 197 22.79 -0.60 -0.48
CA ASN A 197 21.90 0.13 0.41
C ASN A 197 21.20 -0.77 1.46
N GLU A 198 21.30 -2.09 1.39
CA GLU A 198 20.59 -3.01 2.31
C GLU A 198 20.87 -2.68 3.78
N LYS A 199 22.14 -2.45 4.14
CA LYS A 199 22.49 -2.06 5.52
C LYS A 199 21.77 -0.79 5.96
N ALA A 200 21.72 0.22 5.10
CA ALA A 200 21.04 1.49 5.41
C ALA A 200 19.52 1.33 5.50
N LEU A 201 18.92 0.53 4.62
CA LEU A 201 17.50 0.16 4.67
C LEU A 201 17.15 -0.53 5.99
N ARG A 202 17.96 -1.51 6.40
CA ARG A 202 17.77 -2.29 7.62
C ARG A 202 18.06 -1.52 8.91
N MET A 203 18.91 -0.51 8.87
CA MET A 203 19.21 0.38 10.00
C MET A 203 18.15 1.45 10.19
N GLY A 204 17.31 1.71 9.22
CA GLY A 204 16.15 2.57 9.36
C GLY A 204 15.28 2.01 10.48
N LYS A 205 15.30 2.67 11.67
CA LYS A 205 14.31 2.41 12.71
C LYS A 205 12.94 2.59 12.07
N ARG A 206 11.86 2.69 12.73
CA ARG A 206 10.49 2.80 12.23
C ARG A 206 10.29 3.64 10.92
N PHE A 207 11.24 4.49 10.57
CA PHE A 207 11.25 5.27 9.31
C PHE A 207 12.60 5.09 8.61
N PRO A 208 12.66 4.29 7.54
CA PRO A 208 13.86 4.19 6.71
C PRO A 208 14.27 5.60 6.26
N LYS A 209 15.58 5.83 6.18
CA LYS A 209 16.12 7.13 5.76
C LYS A 209 15.34 7.64 4.57
N TYR A 210 14.79 8.84 4.69
CA TYR A 210 13.83 9.44 3.75
C TYR A 210 14.24 9.17 2.30
N GLY A 211 13.40 8.46 1.56
CA GLY A 211 13.61 8.19 0.14
C GLY A 211 14.22 6.84 -0.22
N LEU A 212 14.97 6.16 0.67
CA LEU A 212 15.62 4.90 0.28
C LEU A 212 14.62 3.81 -0.15
N TYR A 213 13.47 3.70 0.47
CA TYR A 213 12.45 2.71 0.08
C TYR A 213 11.71 3.04 -1.23
N LYS A 214 11.89 4.24 -1.77
CA LYS A 214 11.22 4.69 -3.00
C LYS A 214 11.63 3.86 -4.23
N TYR A 215 12.89 3.50 -4.34
CA TYR A 215 13.32 2.66 -5.45
C TYR A 215 12.79 1.21 -5.34
N PRO A 216 12.88 0.52 -4.18
CA PRO A 216 12.13 -0.72 -3.95
C PRO A 216 10.63 -0.60 -4.26
N ALA A 217 9.97 0.49 -3.81
CA ALA A 217 8.55 0.71 -4.08
C ALA A 217 8.25 0.80 -5.57
N TYR A 218 9.09 1.49 -6.34
CA TYR A 218 8.97 1.52 -7.79
C TYR A 218 9.07 0.12 -8.40
N GLN A 219 10.04 -0.70 -7.96
CA GLN A 219 10.20 -2.07 -8.46
C GLN A 219 8.99 -2.95 -8.13
N PHE A 220 8.48 -2.85 -6.89
CA PHE A 220 7.26 -3.57 -6.49
C PHE A 220 6.03 -3.10 -7.28
N TYR A 221 5.93 -1.80 -7.55
CA TYR A 221 4.85 -1.28 -8.38
C TYR A 221 4.90 -1.83 -9.81
N GLN A 222 6.09 -2.00 -10.43
CA GLN A 222 6.16 -2.60 -11.78
C GLN A 222 5.53 -4.00 -11.79
N ILE A 223 5.77 -4.82 -10.75
CA ILE A 223 5.19 -6.15 -10.64
C ILE A 223 3.67 -6.08 -10.42
N ILE A 224 3.22 -5.23 -9.49
CA ILE A 224 1.79 -5.03 -9.19
C ILE A 224 1.05 -4.47 -10.41
N LYS A 225 1.69 -3.61 -11.20
CA LYS A 225 1.12 -3.04 -12.41
C LYS A 225 0.82 -4.11 -13.46
N GLU A 226 1.72 -5.09 -13.64
CA GLU A 226 1.53 -6.20 -14.57
C GLU A 226 0.45 -7.19 -14.08
N ASP A 227 0.44 -7.48 -12.78
CA ASP A 227 -0.57 -8.33 -12.14
C ASP A 227 -1.02 -7.74 -10.79
N PRO A 228 -2.08 -6.94 -10.76
CA PRO A 228 -2.58 -6.34 -9.53
C PRO A 228 -3.08 -7.33 -8.47
N THR A 229 -3.32 -8.61 -8.82
CA THR A 229 -3.71 -9.65 -7.86
C THR A 229 -2.61 -9.94 -6.86
N GLN A 230 -1.35 -9.61 -7.19
CA GLN A 230 -0.20 -9.69 -6.29
C GLN A 230 -0.37 -8.86 -5.02
N LEU A 231 -1.23 -7.86 -5.01
CA LEU A 231 -1.62 -7.15 -3.79
C LEU A 231 -2.16 -8.11 -2.72
N GLY A 232 -2.84 -9.19 -3.11
CA GLY A 232 -3.34 -10.22 -2.20
C GLY A 232 -2.25 -10.87 -1.34
N ALA A 233 -1.04 -10.97 -1.84
CA ALA A 233 0.10 -11.56 -1.14
C ALA A 233 0.66 -10.68 -0.01
N ILE A 234 0.48 -9.35 -0.10
CA ILE A 234 1.11 -8.37 0.81
C ILE A 234 0.62 -8.56 2.25
N ALA A 235 -0.64 -8.93 2.45
CA ALA A 235 -1.20 -9.15 3.77
C ALA A 235 -0.55 -10.29 4.57
N TYR A 236 0.24 -11.13 3.92
CA TYR A 236 0.96 -12.24 4.54
C TYR A 236 2.41 -11.90 4.92
N LEU A 237 2.88 -10.68 4.64
CA LEU A 237 4.29 -10.30 4.89
C LEU A 237 4.74 -10.58 6.31
N ASN A 238 3.98 -10.16 7.30
CA ASN A 238 4.30 -10.35 8.72
C ASN A 238 3.59 -11.54 9.37
N PHE A 239 2.84 -12.32 8.58
CA PHE A 239 2.09 -13.46 9.12
C PHE A 239 3.03 -14.51 9.72
N GLY A 240 2.84 -14.83 11.01
CA GLY A 240 3.67 -15.80 11.73
C GLY A 240 5.12 -15.35 11.98
N LEU A 241 5.47 -14.07 11.82
CA LEU A 241 6.79 -13.54 12.10
C LEU A 241 7.03 -13.53 13.62
N ARG A 242 7.88 -14.45 14.12
CA ARG A 242 8.23 -14.55 15.54
C ARG A 242 9.47 -13.75 15.91
N ASN A 243 10.45 -13.69 15.00
CA ASN A 243 11.69 -12.95 15.18
C ASN A 243 11.82 -11.88 14.09
N PRO A 244 11.62 -10.59 14.42
CA PRO A 244 11.75 -9.52 13.43
C PRO A 244 13.20 -9.23 13.05
N GLY A 245 14.20 -9.73 13.80
CA GLY A 245 15.62 -9.47 13.58
C GLY A 245 16.27 -10.27 12.45
N ILE A 246 15.53 -11.19 11.80
CA ILE A 246 16.06 -12.06 10.73
C ILE A 246 16.58 -11.25 9.53
N SER A 247 17.46 -11.88 8.74
CA SER A 247 17.96 -11.28 7.51
C SER A 247 16.83 -10.98 6.50
N THR A 248 17.07 -10.09 5.55
CA THR A 248 16.13 -9.84 4.44
C THR A 248 15.80 -11.11 3.68
N GLN A 249 16.81 -11.96 3.45
CA GLN A 249 16.63 -13.23 2.74
C GLN A 249 15.71 -14.19 3.49
N GLU A 250 15.93 -14.38 4.78
CA GLU A 250 15.09 -15.24 5.63
C GLU A 250 13.66 -14.69 5.72
N TYR A 251 13.52 -13.37 5.81
CA TYR A 251 12.21 -12.71 5.85
C TYR A 251 11.40 -13.01 4.58
N LEU A 252 12.01 -12.86 3.40
CA LEU A 252 11.37 -13.13 2.12
C LEU A 252 11.13 -14.64 1.90
N ALA A 253 12.06 -15.49 2.30
CA ALA A 253 11.90 -16.95 2.24
C ALA A 253 10.70 -17.39 3.09
N ARG A 254 10.59 -16.88 4.32
CA ARG A 254 9.45 -17.14 5.20
C ARG A 254 8.14 -16.64 4.58
N TRP A 255 8.11 -15.41 4.06
CA TRP A 255 6.92 -14.89 3.41
C TRP A 255 6.42 -15.83 2.32
N LYS A 256 7.32 -16.36 1.48
CA LYS A 256 6.96 -17.34 0.46
C LYS A 256 6.25 -18.58 1.03
N THR A 257 6.66 -19.07 2.21
CA THR A 257 6.06 -20.28 2.81
C THR A 257 4.68 -20.09 3.40
N VAL A 258 4.28 -18.85 3.68
CA VAL A 258 2.96 -18.52 4.27
C VAL A 258 1.95 -18.03 3.24
N LEU A 259 2.34 -17.89 1.99
CA LEU A 259 1.40 -17.56 0.91
C LEU A 259 0.41 -18.71 0.71
N PRO A 260 -0.88 -18.41 0.45
CA PRO A 260 -1.84 -19.43 0.08
C PRO A 260 -1.35 -20.24 -1.13
N VAL A 261 -1.45 -21.54 -1.04
CA VAL A 261 -1.30 -22.40 -2.22
C VAL A 261 -2.50 -22.13 -3.12
N ALA A 262 -2.22 -21.77 -4.37
CA ALA A 262 -3.25 -21.46 -5.37
C ALA A 262 -3.98 -22.73 -5.83
#